data_437c732dc54faf263b5bd593c0e5a6d2
#
_entry.id   437c732dc54faf263b5bd593c0e5a6d2
#
_cell.length_a   1.000
_cell.length_b   1.000
_cell.length_c   1.000
_cell.angle_alpha   90.00
_cell.angle_beta   90.00
_cell.angle_gamma   90.00
#
_symmetry.space_group_name_H-M   'P 1'
#
loop_
_entity.id
_entity.type
_entity.pdbx_description
1 polymer ?
#
loop_
_entity_poly.entity_id
_entity_poly.type
_entity_poly.pdbx_seq_one_letter_code
_entity_poly.pdbx_strand_id
1 'polypeptide(L)'
;NSGTVNDFNSEEGVLYAEYKIGGDSTDSYQLISLRDSTDTDSDVIGIGKHVSSNDIFIRLSIGSVNVFNNLSATPIDGYNKVAISYKSGNSSAWVNGTKVYSSSSTFTPSLTLSKLSFQWNDPNTFNFFGKTKNLKVFKRALTDAELQELTT
;
A
#
# COMPACT_ATOMS: atom_id res chain seq x y z
N ASN A 1 1.48 -9.51 -12.36
CA ASN A 1 0.21 -9.38 -11.63
C ASN A 1 -0.21 -10.75 -11.12
N SER A 2 -0.66 -10.84 -9.89
CA SER A 2 -1.17 -12.08 -9.32
C SER A 2 -2.37 -11.79 -8.42
N GLY A 3 -3.19 -12.80 -8.19
CA GLY A 3 -4.38 -12.75 -7.37
C GLY A 3 -5.68 -12.77 -8.18
N THR A 4 -6.75 -13.11 -7.50
CA THR A 4 -8.12 -13.10 -7.97
C THR A 4 -8.99 -12.38 -6.94
N VAL A 5 -10.23 -12.10 -7.29
CA VAL A 5 -11.20 -11.49 -6.36
C VAL A 5 -11.39 -12.29 -5.06
N ASN A 6 -11.08 -13.59 -5.08
CA ASN A 6 -11.20 -14.45 -3.91
C ASN A 6 -9.99 -14.35 -2.96
N ASP A 7 -8.90 -13.75 -3.39
CA ASP A 7 -7.67 -13.62 -2.60
C ASP A 7 -7.67 -12.37 -1.72
N PHE A 8 -8.56 -11.42 -2.01
CA PHE A 8 -8.63 -10.11 -1.36
C PHE A 8 -10.01 -9.88 -0.74
N ASN A 9 -10.09 -8.94 0.18
CA ASN A 9 -11.34 -8.40 0.71
C ASN A 9 -11.34 -6.89 0.44
N SER A 10 -12.36 -6.37 -0.25
CA SER A 10 -12.43 -4.96 -0.61
C SER A 10 -12.91 -4.06 0.53
N GLU A 11 -13.62 -4.62 1.51
CA GLU A 11 -14.19 -3.88 2.64
C GLU A 11 -13.15 -3.58 3.73
N GLU A 12 -12.25 -4.54 3.96
CA GLU A 12 -11.19 -4.42 4.95
C GLU A 12 -10.01 -5.35 4.66
N GLY A 13 -8.84 -5.00 5.14
CA GLY A 13 -7.66 -5.85 5.00
C GLY A 13 -6.36 -5.14 5.37
N VAL A 14 -5.24 -5.81 5.06
CA VAL A 14 -3.90 -5.24 5.19
C VAL A 14 -3.08 -5.59 3.97
N LEU A 15 -2.43 -4.60 3.38
CA LEU A 15 -1.29 -4.78 2.49
C LEU A 15 -0.01 -4.54 3.30
N TYR A 16 0.86 -5.54 3.36
CA TYR A 16 2.17 -5.47 4.01
C TYR A 16 3.27 -5.80 3.03
N ALA A 17 4.36 -5.04 3.09
CA ALA A 17 5.59 -5.35 2.36
C ALA A 17 6.83 -5.06 3.22
N GLU A 18 7.82 -5.97 3.15
CA GLU A 18 9.19 -5.74 3.61
C GLU A 18 10.05 -5.58 2.36
N TYR A 19 10.54 -4.36 2.13
CA TYR A 19 11.25 -4.02 0.90
C TYR A 19 12.35 -2.99 1.13
N LYS A 20 13.32 -3.02 0.22
CA LYS A 20 14.34 -1.97 0.09
C LYS A 20 14.10 -1.23 -1.22
N ILE A 21 14.02 0.09 -1.14
CA ILE A 21 13.96 0.97 -2.29
C ILE A 21 15.27 0.80 -3.07
N GLY A 22 15.17 0.61 -4.38
CA GLY A 22 16.30 0.45 -5.28
C GLY A 22 16.39 1.59 -6.29
N GLY A 23 17.62 1.94 -6.67
CA GLY A 23 17.90 2.91 -7.74
C GLY A 23 17.73 4.37 -7.32
N ASP A 24 18.50 5.21 -7.99
CA ASP A 24 18.51 6.67 -7.80
C ASP A 24 17.50 7.40 -8.73
N SER A 25 16.51 6.69 -9.27
CA SER A 25 15.49 7.33 -10.11
C SER A 25 14.62 8.24 -9.24
N THR A 26 14.86 9.53 -9.35
CA THR A 26 14.05 10.57 -8.68
C THR A 26 12.79 10.92 -9.46
N ASP A 27 12.62 10.39 -10.67
CA ASP A 27 11.65 10.89 -11.63
C ASP A 27 10.34 10.07 -11.68
N SER A 28 10.22 9.02 -10.85
CA SER A 28 9.04 8.14 -10.90
C SER A 28 8.69 7.57 -9.53
N TYR A 29 7.40 7.42 -9.26
CA TYR A 29 6.93 6.54 -8.20
C TYR A 29 7.34 5.10 -8.50
N GLN A 30 7.65 4.33 -7.46
CA GLN A 30 7.94 2.89 -7.58
C GLN A 30 7.02 2.16 -6.62
N LEU A 31 6.07 1.38 -7.12
CA LEU A 31 4.93 0.95 -6.32
C LEU A 31 4.66 -0.54 -6.35
N ILE A 32 4.32 -1.05 -5.17
CA ILE A 32 3.60 -2.30 -4.95
C ILE A 32 2.15 -1.90 -4.69
N SER A 33 1.20 -2.39 -5.47
CA SER A 33 -0.19 -1.97 -5.38
C SER A 33 -1.16 -3.15 -5.34
N LEU A 34 -2.21 -3.00 -4.55
CA LEU A 34 -3.41 -3.83 -4.55
C LEU A 34 -4.55 -3.00 -5.15
N ARG A 35 -5.21 -3.50 -6.19
CA ARG A 35 -6.14 -2.73 -7.02
C ARG A 35 -7.31 -3.57 -7.53
N ASP A 36 -8.29 -2.91 -8.11
CA ASP A 36 -9.30 -3.51 -8.97
C ASP A 36 -8.73 -3.89 -10.36
N SER A 37 -9.52 -4.55 -11.18
CA SER A 37 -9.12 -5.01 -12.53
C SER A 37 -9.09 -3.90 -13.58
N THR A 38 -9.67 -2.73 -13.31
CA THR A 38 -9.80 -1.64 -14.29
C THR A 38 -8.63 -0.68 -14.25
N ASP A 39 -7.72 -0.84 -13.27
CA ASP A 39 -6.55 0.02 -13.05
C ASP A 39 -6.90 1.51 -12.85
N THR A 40 -8.10 1.81 -12.40
CA THR A 40 -8.47 3.15 -11.97
C THR A 40 -7.92 3.46 -10.58
N ASP A 41 -7.85 4.73 -10.21
CA ASP A 41 -7.41 5.15 -8.88
C ASP A 41 -8.56 5.17 -7.85
N SER A 42 -9.71 4.60 -8.21
CA SER A 42 -10.89 4.58 -7.34
C SER A 42 -10.72 3.64 -6.16
N ASP A 43 -10.16 2.46 -6.41
CA ASP A 43 -9.90 1.43 -5.38
C ASP A 43 -8.44 0.98 -5.50
N VAL A 44 -7.56 1.60 -4.70
CA VAL A 44 -6.12 1.34 -4.72
C VAL A 44 -5.50 1.46 -3.33
N ILE A 45 -4.67 0.48 -3.01
CA ILE A 45 -3.78 0.49 -1.85
C ILE A 45 -2.35 0.38 -2.38
N GLY A 46 -1.49 1.38 -2.10
CA GLY A 46 -0.15 1.47 -2.66
C GLY A 46 0.93 1.76 -1.63
N ILE A 47 2.01 1.00 -1.72
CA ILE A 47 3.23 1.15 -0.91
C ILE A 47 4.42 1.25 -1.87
N GLY A 48 5.38 2.11 -1.60
CA GLY A 48 6.56 2.17 -2.45
C GLY A 48 7.48 3.34 -2.17
N LYS A 49 8.01 3.94 -3.24
CA LYS A 49 8.89 5.10 -3.22
C LYS A 49 8.18 6.34 -3.78
N HIS A 50 8.36 7.47 -3.12
CA HIS A 50 7.85 8.76 -3.60
C HIS A 50 8.64 9.28 -4.82
N VAL A 51 7.97 9.97 -5.75
CA VAL A 51 8.55 10.46 -7.01
C VAL A 51 9.73 11.42 -6.80
N SER A 52 9.63 12.33 -5.85
CA SER A 52 10.60 13.43 -5.67
C SER A 52 11.63 13.17 -4.58
N SER A 53 11.56 12.03 -3.89
CA SER A 53 12.41 11.70 -2.76
C SER A 53 12.59 10.19 -2.63
N ASN A 54 13.51 9.78 -1.76
CA ASN A 54 13.63 8.36 -1.39
C ASN A 54 12.67 7.96 -0.26
N ASP A 55 11.69 8.80 0.07
CA ASP A 55 10.71 8.52 1.09
C ASP A 55 9.78 7.36 0.71
N ILE A 56 9.30 6.67 1.72
CA ILE A 56 8.25 5.66 1.57
C ILE A 56 6.98 6.37 1.13
N PHE A 57 6.38 5.88 0.05
CA PHE A 57 5.10 6.34 -0.46
C PHE A 57 3.96 5.49 0.11
N ILE A 58 2.89 6.16 0.53
CA ILE A 58 1.69 5.55 1.11
C ILE A 58 0.46 6.14 0.46
N ARG A 59 -0.37 5.27 -0.15
CA ARG A 59 -1.66 5.65 -0.72
C ARG A 59 -2.75 4.66 -0.33
N LEU A 60 -3.89 5.20 0.02
CA LEU A 60 -5.13 4.46 0.22
C LEU A 60 -6.29 5.27 -0.36
N SER A 61 -6.90 4.77 -1.42
CA SER A 61 -8.14 5.28 -2.00
C SER A 61 -9.11 4.11 -2.16
N ILE A 62 -10.31 4.24 -1.67
CA ILE A 62 -11.38 3.23 -1.79
C ILE A 62 -12.69 3.96 -2.09
N GLY A 63 -13.44 3.51 -3.11
CA GLY A 63 -14.68 4.14 -3.54
C GLY A 63 -14.49 5.61 -3.94
N SER A 64 -13.34 5.94 -4.52
CA SER A 64 -12.90 7.32 -4.84
C SER A 64 -12.69 8.23 -3.62
N VAL A 65 -12.73 7.69 -2.39
CA VAL A 65 -12.37 8.41 -1.18
C VAL A 65 -10.85 8.32 -0.96
N ASN A 66 -10.14 9.43 -1.06
CA ASN A 66 -8.70 9.49 -0.78
C ASN A 66 -8.47 9.50 0.74
N VAL A 67 -8.34 8.31 1.35
CA VAL A 67 -8.10 8.14 2.79
C VAL A 67 -6.67 8.57 3.16
N PHE A 68 -5.68 8.11 2.38
CA PHE A 68 -4.29 8.57 2.42
C PHE A 68 -3.88 9.01 1.02
N ASN A 69 -3.73 10.31 0.82
CA ASN A 69 -3.46 10.87 -0.51
C ASN A 69 -1.98 11.20 -0.67
N ASN A 70 -1.24 10.26 -1.25
CA ASN A 70 0.19 10.41 -1.57
C ASN A 70 1.03 10.88 -0.37
N LEU A 71 0.84 10.23 0.77
CA LEU A 71 1.60 10.53 1.97
C LEU A 71 3.00 9.92 1.89
N SER A 72 3.95 10.49 2.61
CA SER A 72 5.32 10.02 2.69
C SER A 72 5.78 9.78 4.12
N ALA A 73 6.69 8.82 4.28
CA ALA A 73 7.35 8.54 5.56
C ALA A 73 8.84 8.31 5.32
N THR A 74 9.66 8.69 6.29
CA THR A 74 11.12 8.55 6.21
C THR A 74 11.52 7.07 6.29
N PRO A 75 12.28 6.54 5.32
CA PRO A 75 12.80 5.19 5.38
C PRO A 75 14.03 5.10 6.29
N ILE A 76 14.33 3.88 6.75
CA ILE A 76 15.66 3.54 7.29
C ILE A 76 16.54 2.96 6.17
N ASP A 77 17.85 2.95 6.38
CA ASP A 77 18.76 2.23 5.50
C ASP A 77 18.44 0.72 5.53
N GLY A 78 18.32 0.13 4.34
CA GLY A 78 18.04 -1.29 4.21
C GLY A 78 16.59 -1.61 3.91
N TYR A 79 16.08 -2.67 4.53
CA TYR A 79 14.70 -3.09 4.36
C TYR A 79 13.77 -2.35 5.29
N ASN A 80 12.70 -1.82 4.72
CA ASN A 80 11.61 -1.17 5.45
C ASN A 80 10.39 -2.08 5.48
N LYS A 81 9.76 -2.17 6.64
CA LYS A 81 8.51 -2.91 6.85
C LYS A 81 7.36 -1.93 6.87
N VAL A 82 6.47 -2.04 5.92
CA VAL A 82 5.35 -1.10 5.73
C VAL A 82 4.04 -1.87 5.66
N ALA A 83 3.04 -1.42 6.41
CA ALA A 83 1.69 -1.96 6.38
C ALA A 83 0.66 -0.85 6.22
N ILE A 84 -0.32 -1.07 5.36
CA ILE A 84 -1.55 -0.26 5.28
C ILE A 84 -2.71 -1.15 5.68
N SER A 85 -3.34 -0.84 6.81
CA SER A 85 -4.60 -1.44 7.23
C SER A 85 -5.74 -0.55 6.76
N TYR A 86 -6.68 -1.12 6.02
CA TYR A 86 -7.85 -0.42 5.52
C TYR A 86 -9.13 -1.05 6.04
N LYS A 87 -10.00 -0.21 6.56
CA LYS A 87 -11.36 -0.49 7.01
C LYS A 87 -12.12 0.82 7.10
N SER A 88 -13.34 0.86 6.61
CA SER A 88 -14.19 2.06 6.65
C SER A 88 -14.30 2.58 8.09
N GLY A 89 -13.95 3.85 8.30
CA GLY A 89 -13.94 4.48 9.63
C GLY A 89 -12.72 4.16 10.53
N ASN A 90 -11.81 3.26 10.10
CA ASN A 90 -10.63 2.88 10.91
C ASN A 90 -9.49 2.38 10.01
N SER A 91 -8.79 3.29 9.37
CA SER A 91 -7.63 2.96 8.55
C SER A 91 -6.34 3.49 9.17
N SER A 92 -5.23 2.77 8.99
CA SER A 92 -3.92 3.18 9.51
C SER A 92 -2.77 2.73 8.61
N ALA A 93 -1.65 3.47 8.69
CA ALA A 93 -0.41 3.10 8.04
C ALA A 93 0.73 3.02 9.06
N TRP A 94 1.55 2.00 8.93
CA TRP A 94 2.64 1.65 9.85
C TRP A 94 3.95 1.50 9.09
N VAL A 95 5.02 2.02 9.67
CA VAL A 95 6.37 1.93 9.12
C VAL A 95 7.32 1.59 10.27
N ASN A 96 8.04 0.48 10.12
CA ASN A 96 9.11 0.06 11.05
C ASN A 96 8.66 0.11 12.53
N GLY A 97 7.52 -0.51 12.87
CA GLY A 97 6.95 -0.59 14.21
C GLY A 97 6.21 0.67 14.68
N THR A 98 6.13 1.72 13.86
CA THR A 98 5.50 3.00 14.23
C THR A 98 4.26 3.26 13.38
N LYS A 99 3.14 3.64 14.03
CA LYS A 99 1.96 4.16 13.34
C LYS A 99 2.25 5.57 12.84
N VAL A 100 2.36 5.73 11.52
CA VAL A 100 2.68 7.03 10.90
C VAL A 100 1.44 7.82 10.51
N TYR A 101 0.36 7.13 10.16
CA TYR A 101 -0.91 7.75 9.78
C TYR A 101 -2.11 6.97 10.32
N SER A 102 -3.21 7.68 10.56
CA SER A 102 -4.52 7.11 10.87
C SER A 102 -5.63 7.97 10.27
N SER A 103 -6.77 7.35 9.95
CA SER A 103 -7.93 8.04 9.42
C SER A 103 -9.22 7.37 9.87
N SER A 104 -10.21 8.18 10.23
CA SER A 104 -11.59 7.77 10.48
C SER A 104 -12.51 8.01 9.26
N SER A 105 -11.96 8.28 8.10
CA SER A 105 -12.74 8.45 6.87
C SER A 105 -13.52 7.18 6.56
N THR A 106 -14.80 7.34 6.25
CA THR A 106 -15.66 6.26 5.80
C THR A 106 -15.62 6.13 4.29
N PHE A 107 -15.68 4.93 3.79
CA PHE A 107 -15.72 4.63 2.36
C PHE A 107 -16.59 3.39 2.09
N THR A 108 -16.99 3.24 0.85
CA THR A 108 -17.60 2.02 0.31
C THR A 108 -16.86 1.68 -0.97
N PRO A 109 -16.31 0.47 -1.13
CA PRO A 109 -15.66 0.06 -2.36
C PRO A 109 -16.56 0.26 -3.57
N SER A 110 -16.02 0.82 -4.64
CA SER A 110 -16.74 0.95 -5.91
C SER A 110 -16.50 -0.25 -6.82
N LEU A 111 -15.35 -0.88 -6.67
CA LEU A 111 -14.95 -2.06 -7.43
C LEU A 111 -14.33 -3.11 -6.51
N THR A 112 -14.20 -4.33 -7.02
CA THR A 112 -13.60 -5.43 -6.25
C THR A 112 -12.09 -5.46 -6.46
N LEU A 113 -11.33 -5.44 -5.36
CA LEU A 113 -9.89 -5.67 -5.40
C LEU A 113 -9.60 -7.07 -5.95
N SER A 114 -8.77 -7.15 -6.97
CA SER A 114 -8.53 -8.40 -7.70
C SER A 114 -7.10 -8.58 -8.18
N LYS A 115 -6.24 -7.56 -8.00
CA LYS A 115 -4.93 -7.55 -8.61
C LYS A 115 -3.87 -6.99 -7.66
N LEU A 116 -2.87 -7.82 -7.37
CA LEU A 116 -1.62 -7.41 -6.71
C LEU A 116 -0.54 -7.24 -7.78
N SER A 117 0.11 -6.09 -7.82
CA SER A 117 1.10 -5.79 -8.85
C SER A 117 2.30 -5.01 -8.29
N PHE A 118 3.43 -5.09 -8.99
CA PHE A 118 4.63 -4.31 -8.75
C PHE A 118 4.70 -3.10 -9.69
N GLN A 119 3.57 -2.44 -9.86
CA GLN A 119 3.41 -1.23 -10.70
C GLN A 119 2.19 -0.43 -10.25
N TRP A 120 2.09 0.82 -10.71
CA TRP A 120 0.93 1.66 -10.41
C TRP A 120 -0.22 1.44 -11.39
N ASN A 121 0.00 1.65 -12.67
CA ASN A 121 -1.02 1.53 -13.72
C ASN A 121 -0.55 0.61 -14.85
N ASP A 122 -1.48 0.11 -15.66
CA ASP A 122 -1.19 -0.52 -16.93
C ASP A 122 -1.37 0.51 -18.08
N PRO A 123 -0.48 0.57 -19.08
CA PRO A 123 0.69 -0.28 -19.27
C PRO A 123 1.98 0.31 -18.67
N ASN A 124 2.58 -0.45 -17.76
CA ASN A 124 3.99 -0.31 -17.33
C ASN A 124 4.46 1.07 -16.82
N THR A 125 3.59 1.82 -16.14
CA THR A 125 4.00 3.05 -15.48
C THR A 125 4.32 2.81 -14.01
N PHE A 126 5.36 3.48 -13.51
CA PHE A 126 5.75 3.44 -12.09
C PHE A 126 6.03 2.02 -11.54
N ASN A 127 6.83 1.26 -12.29
CA ASN A 127 7.27 -0.07 -11.88
C ASN A 127 8.09 0.00 -10.59
N PHE A 128 7.93 -1.01 -9.73
CA PHE A 128 8.76 -1.15 -8.55
C PHE A 128 10.16 -1.64 -8.92
N PHE A 129 11.17 -0.83 -8.66
CA PHE A 129 12.59 -1.15 -8.82
C PHE A 129 13.25 -1.24 -7.44
N GLY A 130 13.11 -2.37 -6.79
CA GLY A 130 13.64 -2.60 -5.47
C GLY A 130 13.80 -4.07 -5.18
N LYS A 131 14.18 -4.37 -3.95
CA LYS A 131 14.23 -5.75 -3.44
C LYS A 131 13.08 -5.94 -2.47
N THR A 132 12.20 -6.89 -2.74
CA THR A 132 11.14 -7.32 -1.84
C THR A 132 11.58 -8.58 -1.12
N LYS A 133 11.56 -8.58 0.20
CA LYS A 133 11.89 -9.74 1.03
C LYS A 133 10.64 -10.47 1.47
N ASN A 134 9.56 -9.74 1.75
CA ASN A 134 8.30 -10.30 2.20
C ASN A 134 7.12 -9.48 1.67
N LEU A 135 6.03 -10.15 1.31
CA LEU A 135 4.80 -9.52 0.84
C LEU A 135 3.62 -10.33 1.36
N LYS A 136 2.68 -9.67 2.03
CA LYS A 136 1.49 -10.32 2.61
C LYS A 136 0.25 -9.48 2.36
N VAL A 137 -0.87 -10.16 2.12
CA VAL A 137 -2.19 -9.55 2.13
C VAL A 137 -3.05 -10.29 3.14
N PHE A 138 -3.70 -9.55 4.02
CA PHE A 138 -4.65 -10.07 5.01
C PHE A 138 -6.06 -9.65 4.60
N LYS A 139 -7.02 -10.57 4.70
CA LYS A 139 -8.43 -10.32 4.36
C LYS A 139 -9.23 -9.64 5.48
N ARG A 140 -8.59 -9.30 6.58
CA ARG A 140 -9.17 -8.55 7.69
C ARG A 140 -8.26 -7.41 8.10
N ALA A 141 -8.82 -6.36 8.65
CA ALA A 141 -8.04 -5.37 9.36
C ALA A 141 -7.35 -6.02 10.57
N LEU A 142 -6.12 -5.63 10.83
CA LEU A 142 -5.36 -6.06 12.01
C LEU A 142 -5.47 -5.00 13.11
N THR A 143 -5.33 -5.42 14.36
CA THR A 143 -5.25 -4.52 15.51
C THR A 143 -3.92 -3.74 15.48
N ASP A 144 -3.84 -2.63 16.22
CA ASP A 144 -2.61 -1.84 16.36
C ASP A 144 -1.44 -2.69 16.88
N ALA A 145 -1.69 -3.59 17.84
CA ALA A 145 -0.66 -4.48 18.38
C ALA A 145 -0.13 -5.46 17.32
N GLU A 146 -1.02 -6.06 16.52
CA GLU A 146 -0.65 -6.95 15.42
C GLU A 146 0.11 -6.20 14.32
N LEU A 147 -0.28 -4.96 14.01
CA LEU A 147 0.39 -4.13 13.00
C LEU A 147 1.77 -3.67 13.47
N GLN A 148 1.91 -3.33 14.74
CA GLN A 148 3.20 -3.02 15.35
C GLN A 148 4.14 -4.24 15.30
N GLU A 149 3.67 -5.41 15.72
CA GLU A 149 4.45 -6.66 15.67
C GLU A 149 4.83 -7.02 14.24
N LEU A 150 3.90 -6.91 13.29
CA LEU A 150 4.13 -7.22 11.87
C LEU A 150 5.21 -6.32 11.26
N THR A 151 5.30 -5.07 11.70
CA THR A 151 6.22 -4.07 11.15
C THR A 151 7.48 -3.84 11.99
N THR A 152 7.63 -4.49 13.14
CA THR A 152 8.87 -4.53 13.93
C THR A 152 9.81 -5.62 13.40
#